data_581476a420e9247a91076b1514f4f7fc
#
_entry.id   581476a420e9247a91076b1514f4f7fc
#
_cell.length_a   1.000
_cell.length_b   1.000
_cell.length_c   1.000
_cell.angle_alpha   90.00
_cell.angle_beta   90.00
_cell.angle_gamma   90.00
#
_symmetry.space_group_name_H-M   'P 1'
#
loop_
_entity.id
_entity.type
_entity.pdbx_description
1 polymer ?
#
loop_
_entity_poly.entity_id
_entity_poly.type
_entity_poly.pdbx_seq_one_letter_code
_entity_poly.pdbx_strand_id
1 'polypeptide(L)'
;MCKKSLRCAIIFSCHMRLFFAVWRGNAGKSVFGIEKYMILEGEMRKIGKRLLAAALVAALTGMPVVTAMAEEIKDGTAAATSDDPEAAREAEREAGYKIQPDTNGLEGWPEGPAVYADSAIVMDMNSGAVLYGKQTDVKHYPASITKLMTELVALENSELTDEVLFSDESIAFLEPGDASIGMRSGEILSMEDAMYGMLLASANEVSYAIAENVGRIMGGDYDTFIQTMNDRAAEIGCTNSHWMNANGLHDPQHYTTAHDMAVIASEVYQFEEFRKIVQTLSYTIGPTNLVDEERIFQQNHKMLWPENENYYEYCTGGKTGYTDQARTTLVTMADNGDMQLAAVVLYDFGNDAYVDTRAMFDYAFDNFEKVSLSDQEKPEEIEAYTDMDSYVVLPTDADFADLEREIEITDEQSHTGVVTYTYQGQNVGSADVVLTREYVAGAASGEGTIQVSENTAEEEPLPLIAEVIINVAVVAVVLFIVLFSVLKYRKFQRRRRLRSRRRRKGAGRNMAQTSKKNTRQRSSTDRSSQRRKK
;
A
#
# COMPACT_ATOMS: atom_id res chain seq x y z
N MET A 1 15.58 24.05 19.56
CA MET A 1 16.62 23.42 18.68
C MET A 1 16.10 23.05 17.27
N CYS A 2 14.83 23.12 16.99
CA CYS A 2 14.19 22.60 15.75
C CYS A 2 14.35 23.48 14.47
N LYS A 3 14.61 24.79 14.57
CA LYS A 3 14.72 25.68 13.38
C LYS A 3 16.01 25.54 12.55
N LYS A 4 17.05 24.89 13.06
CA LYS A 4 18.29 24.65 12.29
C LYS A 4 18.27 23.36 11.47
N SER A 5 17.49 22.35 11.87
CA SER A 5 17.34 21.07 11.17
C SER A 5 16.56 21.23 9.85
N LEU A 6 15.50 22.03 9.84
CA LEU A 6 14.66 22.25 8.66
C LEU A 6 15.39 22.99 7.53
N ARG A 7 16.34 23.89 7.84
CA ARG A 7 17.16 24.56 6.83
C ARG A 7 18.15 23.63 6.14
N CYS A 8 18.68 22.63 6.84
CA CYS A 8 19.56 21.63 6.24
C CYS A 8 18.82 20.68 5.28
N ALA A 9 17.58 20.28 5.60
CA ALA A 9 16.76 19.42 4.74
C ALA A 9 16.33 20.12 3.45
N ILE A 10 15.96 21.41 3.53
CA ILE A 10 15.58 22.21 2.35
C ILE A 10 16.78 22.43 1.41
N ILE A 11 17.98 22.67 1.96
CA ILE A 11 19.19 22.85 1.17
C ILE A 11 19.58 21.51 0.48
N PHE A 12 19.39 20.37 1.14
CA PHE A 12 19.67 19.05 0.56
C PHE A 12 18.71 18.69 -0.57
N SER A 13 17.41 18.98 -0.43
CA SER A 13 16.41 18.80 -1.48
C SER A 13 16.66 19.68 -2.71
N CYS A 14 17.04 20.96 -2.52
CA CYS A 14 17.37 21.86 -3.63
C CYS A 14 18.63 21.40 -4.43
N HIS A 15 19.64 20.85 -3.75
CA HIS A 15 20.87 20.39 -4.41
C HIS A 15 20.69 19.05 -5.15
N MET A 16 19.81 18.17 -4.66
CA MET A 16 19.45 16.93 -5.36
C MET A 16 18.65 17.22 -6.65
N ARG A 17 17.72 18.16 -6.64
CA ARG A 17 16.98 18.57 -7.85
C ARG A 17 17.87 19.24 -8.90
N LEU A 18 18.87 20.03 -8.50
CA LEU A 18 19.87 20.58 -9.42
C LEU A 18 20.78 19.50 -10.03
N PHE A 19 21.10 18.45 -9.27
CA PHE A 19 21.94 17.33 -9.74
C PHE A 19 21.22 16.51 -10.83
N PHE A 20 19.91 16.25 -10.67
CA PHE A 20 19.11 15.54 -11.69
C PHE A 20 18.81 16.40 -12.92
N ALA A 21 18.63 17.70 -12.79
CA ALA A 21 18.42 18.61 -13.92
C ALA A 21 19.67 18.75 -14.80
N VAL A 22 20.86 18.75 -14.22
CA VAL A 22 22.14 18.80 -14.95
C VAL A 22 22.46 17.45 -15.62
N TRP A 23 21.96 16.34 -15.08
CA TRP A 23 22.19 15.00 -15.64
C TRP A 23 21.31 14.68 -16.86
N ARG A 24 20.13 15.30 -17.02
CA ARG A 24 19.20 15.12 -18.16
C ARG A 24 19.49 16.03 -19.37
N GLY A 25 20.30 17.06 -19.25
CA GLY A 25 20.56 18.02 -20.32
C GLY A 25 21.99 17.98 -20.88
N ASN A 26 22.16 17.41 -22.06
CA ASN A 26 23.21 17.60 -23.04
C ASN A 26 24.25 16.49 -23.27
N ALA A 27 23.93 15.70 -24.26
CA ALA A 27 24.87 15.07 -25.14
C ALA A 27 24.99 15.96 -26.42
N GLY A 28 25.95 16.87 -26.47
CA GLY A 28 26.28 17.55 -27.71
C GLY A 28 26.93 18.93 -27.55
N LYS A 29 28.25 18.99 -27.85
CA LYS A 29 29.10 20.12 -28.28
C LYS A 29 29.72 21.04 -27.23
N SER A 30 31.01 21.00 -27.27
CA SER A 30 32.04 22.08 -27.46
C SER A 30 33.10 22.20 -26.36
N VAL A 31 34.28 22.59 -26.75
CA VAL A 31 35.61 22.63 -26.14
C VAL A 31 35.74 23.47 -24.85
N PHE A 32 34.67 24.12 -24.38
CA PHE A 32 34.63 24.91 -23.15
C PHE A 32 34.40 24.05 -21.86
N GLY A 33 34.38 22.72 -22.01
CA GLY A 33 33.99 21.78 -20.92
C GLY A 33 35.14 21.37 -19.97
N ILE A 34 36.40 21.54 -20.33
CA ILE A 34 37.52 20.97 -19.57
C ILE A 34 37.87 21.82 -18.35
N GLU A 35 37.85 23.13 -18.45
CA GLU A 35 38.08 24.01 -17.29
C GLU A 35 36.94 23.94 -16.26
N LYS A 36 35.70 23.89 -16.70
CA LYS A 36 34.53 23.66 -15.80
C LYS A 36 34.56 22.28 -15.15
N TYR A 37 35.09 21.27 -15.81
CA TYR A 37 35.22 19.91 -15.27
C TYR A 37 36.25 19.83 -14.14
N MET A 38 37.37 20.54 -14.26
CA MET A 38 38.42 20.62 -13.22
C MET A 38 37.92 21.38 -11.98
N ILE A 39 37.15 22.45 -12.18
CA ILE A 39 36.56 23.21 -11.07
C ILE A 39 35.47 22.37 -10.36
N LEU A 40 34.64 21.62 -11.11
CA LEU A 40 33.63 20.71 -10.54
C LEU A 40 34.28 19.54 -9.78
N GLU A 41 35.38 18.98 -10.25
CA GLU A 41 36.10 17.90 -9.56
C GLU A 41 36.77 18.40 -8.26
N GLY A 42 37.21 19.64 -8.22
CA GLY A 42 37.72 20.31 -7.01
C GLY A 42 36.64 20.59 -5.98
N GLU A 43 35.46 21.04 -6.40
CA GLU A 43 34.31 21.25 -5.55
C GLU A 43 33.70 19.92 -5.05
N MET A 44 33.62 18.89 -5.91
CA MET A 44 33.17 17.55 -5.50
C MET A 44 34.09 16.92 -4.46
N ARG A 45 35.41 17.14 -4.52
CA ARG A 45 36.33 16.69 -3.47
C ARG A 45 36.14 17.43 -2.14
N LYS A 46 35.78 18.72 -2.18
CA LYS A 46 35.44 19.50 -0.98
C LYS A 46 34.09 19.06 -0.38
N ILE A 47 33.08 18.78 -1.21
CA ILE A 47 31.77 18.27 -0.80
C ILE A 47 31.92 16.85 -0.21
N GLY A 48 32.70 15.98 -0.85
CA GLY A 48 32.99 14.64 -0.30
C GLY A 48 33.69 14.68 1.05
N LYS A 49 34.62 15.62 1.27
CA LYS A 49 35.27 15.81 2.59
C LYS A 49 34.32 16.39 3.64
N ARG A 50 33.41 17.28 3.26
CA ARG A 50 32.39 17.84 4.16
C ARG A 50 31.32 16.81 4.53
N LEU A 51 30.90 15.95 3.60
CA LEU A 51 30.00 14.83 3.86
C LEU A 51 30.66 13.77 4.75
N LEU A 52 31.94 13.49 4.54
CA LEU A 52 32.70 12.59 5.42
C LEU A 52 32.85 13.16 6.83
N ALA A 53 33.09 14.47 6.95
CA ALA A 53 33.16 15.16 8.24
C ALA A 53 31.78 15.20 8.94
N ALA A 54 30.68 15.40 8.20
CA ALA A 54 29.32 15.39 8.72
C ALA A 54 28.92 13.98 9.20
N ALA A 55 29.28 12.93 8.45
CA ALA A 55 29.07 11.54 8.86
C ALA A 55 29.90 11.16 10.10
N LEU A 56 31.13 11.68 10.21
CA LEU A 56 31.97 11.47 11.40
C LEU A 56 31.41 12.20 12.64
N VAL A 57 30.85 13.40 12.45
CA VAL A 57 30.20 14.17 13.53
C VAL A 57 28.91 13.49 13.96
N ALA A 58 28.09 12.97 13.04
CA ALA A 58 26.89 12.20 13.37
C ALA A 58 27.22 10.91 14.14
N ALA A 59 28.29 10.20 13.76
CA ALA A 59 28.77 9.02 14.47
C ALA A 59 29.33 9.33 15.88
N LEU A 60 29.84 10.54 16.09
CA LEU A 60 30.38 10.99 17.38
C LEU A 60 29.33 11.60 18.32
N THR A 61 28.15 11.95 17.80
CA THR A 61 27.08 12.58 18.60
C THR A 61 26.01 11.61 19.09
N GLY A 62 26.16 10.29 18.86
CA GLY A 62 25.29 9.25 19.44
C GLY A 62 23.80 9.36 19.02
N MET A 63 23.51 9.91 17.83
CA MET A 63 22.13 9.86 17.32
C MET A 63 21.75 8.40 17.02
N PRO A 64 20.63 7.87 17.57
CA PRO A 64 20.18 6.54 17.27
C PRO A 64 19.87 6.46 15.75
N VAL A 65 20.57 5.58 15.06
CA VAL A 65 20.20 5.19 13.69
C VAL A 65 19.04 4.22 13.84
N VAL A 66 17.84 4.69 13.65
CA VAL A 66 16.67 3.82 13.47
C VAL A 66 16.94 3.00 12.22
N THR A 67 17.35 1.76 12.39
CA THR A 67 17.36 0.76 11.31
C THR A 67 15.91 0.36 11.09
N ALA A 68 15.23 0.99 10.13
CA ALA A 68 14.03 0.41 9.58
C ALA A 68 14.44 -0.95 8.99
N MET A 69 14.14 -2.03 9.70
CA MET A 69 14.15 -3.37 9.13
C MET A 69 13.10 -3.33 8.02
N ALA A 70 13.51 -3.58 6.79
CA ALA A 70 12.55 -3.81 5.72
C ALA A 70 11.79 -5.07 6.09
N GLU A 71 10.55 -4.93 6.49
CA GLU A 71 9.66 -6.03 6.76
C GLU A 71 9.41 -6.76 5.44
N GLU A 72 9.67 -8.05 5.42
CA GLU A 72 9.57 -8.88 4.22
C GLU A 72 8.10 -9.20 3.96
N ILE A 73 7.58 -8.79 2.80
CA ILE A 73 6.22 -9.12 2.39
C ILE A 73 6.15 -10.63 2.13
N LYS A 74 5.20 -11.30 2.75
CA LYS A 74 5.03 -12.75 2.58
C LYS A 74 4.52 -13.07 1.18
N ASP A 75 5.32 -13.82 0.42
CA ASP A 75 5.08 -14.17 -0.99
C ASP A 75 4.83 -15.68 -1.12
N GLY A 76 3.61 -16.05 -1.54
CA GLY A 76 3.19 -17.42 -1.75
C GLY A 76 3.97 -18.19 -2.82
N THR A 77 4.80 -17.51 -3.63
CA THR A 77 5.64 -18.20 -4.64
C THR A 77 7.00 -18.62 -4.10
N ALA A 78 7.45 -18.08 -2.96
CA ALA A 78 8.81 -18.27 -2.45
C ALA A 78 9.01 -19.60 -1.67
N ALA A 79 7.96 -20.27 -1.25
CA ALA A 79 8.02 -21.33 -0.23
C ALA A 79 8.18 -22.77 -0.75
N ALA A 80 8.20 -23.05 -2.06
CA ALA A 80 8.26 -24.41 -2.59
C ALA A 80 9.68 -25.02 -2.48
N THR A 81 10.05 -25.46 -1.28
CA THR A 81 11.21 -26.36 -1.07
C THR A 81 10.83 -27.84 -1.18
N SER A 82 9.54 -28.17 -1.38
CA SER A 82 9.06 -29.54 -1.61
C SER A 82 8.86 -29.76 -3.11
N ASP A 83 9.18 -30.98 -3.58
CA ASP A 83 8.90 -31.41 -4.95
C ASP A 83 7.38 -31.57 -5.22
N ASP A 84 6.53 -31.39 -4.19
CA ASP A 84 5.07 -31.45 -4.23
C ASP A 84 4.45 -30.09 -3.83
N PRO A 85 3.89 -29.32 -4.79
CA PRO A 85 3.30 -28.02 -4.52
C PRO A 85 2.07 -28.07 -3.61
N GLU A 86 1.30 -29.16 -3.63
CA GLU A 86 0.11 -29.32 -2.78
C GLU A 86 0.53 -29.52 -1.31
N ALA A 87 1.54 -30.37 -1.08
CA ALA A 87 2.11 -30.55 0.25
C ALA A 87 2.75 -29.26 0.81
N ALA A 88 3.35 -28.43 -0.05
CA ALA A 88 3.88 -27.13 0.35
C ALA A 88 2.77 -26.18 0.80
N ARG A 89 1.67 -26.10 0.04
CA ARG A 89 0.51 -25.26 0.40
C ARG A 89 -0.15 -25.71 1.69
N GLU A 90 -0.29 -27.03 1.90
CA GLU A 90 -0.84 -27.56 3.16
C GLU A 90 0.07 -27.25 4.34
N ALA A 91 1.39 -27.29 4.15
CA ALA A 91 2.34 -26.89 5.19
C ALA A 91 2.24 -25.39 5.54
N GLU A 92 2.05 -24.51 4.54
CA GLU A 92 1.80 -23.08 4.76
C GLU A 92 0.49 -22.85 5.52
N ARG A 93 -0.58 -23.51 5.11
CA ARG A 93 -1.91 -23.48 5.74
C ARG A 93 -1.83 -23.89 7.22
N GLU A 94 -1.21 -25.04 7.50
CA GLU A 94 -1.00 -25.54 8.86
C GLU A 94 -0.08 -24.63 9.70
N ALA A 95 0.89 -23.95 9.08
CA ALA A 95 1.75 -22.99 9.75
C ALA A 95 0.95 -21.76 10.17
N GLY A 96 0.09 -21.24 9.30
CA GLY A 96 -0.84 -20.15 9.63
C GLY A 96 -1.72 -20.49 10.83
N TYR A 97 -2.35 -21.67 10.82
CA TYR A 97 -3.23 -22.11 11.90
C TYR A 97 -2.57 -22.18 13.30
N LYS A 98 -1.24 -22.35 13.35
CA LYS A 98 -0.48 -22.42 14.61
C LYS A 98 -0.13 -21.05 15.19
N ILE A 99 -0.21 -20.00 14.39
CA ILE A 99 0.01 -18.62 14.87
C ILE A 99 -1.22 -18.23 15.68
N GLN A 100 -1.00 -17.93 16.94
CA GLN A 100 -2.09 -17.53 17.83
C GLN A 100 -2.50 -16.08 17.54
N PRO A 101 -3.78 -15.70 17.71
CA PRO A 101 -4.18 -14.31 17.74
C PRO A 101 -3.42 -13.52 18.79
N ASP A 102 -2.98 -12.31 18.46
CA ASP A 102 -2.27 -11.43 19.37
C ASP A 102 -3.16 -11.03 20.56
N THR A 103 -4.47 -10.96 20.34
CA THR A 103 -5.47 -10.67 21.36
C THR A 103 -5.65 -11.77 22.40
N ASN A 104 -5.27 -13.03 22.11
CA ASN A 104 -5.43 -14.15 23.07
C ASN A 104 -4.48 -14.07 24.28
N GLY A 105 -3.47 -13.22 24.24
CA GLY A 105 -2.52 -13.03 25.35
C GLY A 105 -2.93 -11.96 26.35
N LEU A 106 -4.02 -11.24 26.12
CA LEU A 106 -4.44 -10.09 26.90
C LEU A 106 -5.29 -10.53 28.12
N GLU A 107 -5.04 -9.94 29.28
CA GLU A 107 -5.77 -10.24 30.50
C GLU A 107 -7.22 -9.73 30.39
N GLY A 108 -8.20 -10.59 30.69
CA GLY A 108 -9.62 -10.23 30.59
C GLY A 108 -10.17 -10.15 29.16
N TRP A 109 -9.36 -10.49 28.14
CA TRP A 109 -9.82 -10.57 26.76
C TRP A 109 -10.31 -11.99 26.44
N PRO A 110 -11.46 -12.16 25.75
CA PRO A 110 -11.95 -13.48 25.38
C PRO A 110 -10.95 -14.21 24.45
N GLU A 111 -10.82 -15.53 24.60
CA GLU A 111 -9.97 -16.34 23.74
C GLU A 111 -10.59 -16.47 22.34
N GLY A 112 -9.97 -15.87 21.33
CA GLY A 112 -10.42 -15.90 19.94
C GLY A 112 -10.07 -17.21 19.23
N PRO A 113 -10.78 -17.54 18.13
CA PRO A 113 -10.58 -18.77 17.37
C PRO A 113 -9.21 -18.80 16.70
N ALA A 114 -8.62 -20.00 16.57
CA ALA A 114 -7.52 -20.22 15.66
C ALA A 114 -8.03 -20.20 14.21
N VAL A 115 -7.35 -19.46 13.32
CA VAL A 115 -7.69 -19.31 11.90
C VAL A 115 -6.51 -19.69 11.02
N TYR A 116 -6.77 -20.11 9.77
CA TYR A 116 -5.75 -20.50 8.79
C TYR A 116 -5.06 -19.29 8.14
N ALA A 117 -5.75 -18.17 8.05
CA ALA A 117 -5.16 -16.93 7.56
C ALA A 117 -3.86 -16.59 8.29
N ASP A 118 -2.85 -16.10 7.57
CA ASP A 118 -1.60 -15.65 8.19
C ASP A 118 -1.82 -14.38 9.00
N SER A 119 -2.59 -13.43 8.46
CA SER A 119 -3.02 -12.22 9.15
C SER A 119 -4.54 -12.09 9.11
N ALA A 120 -5.13 -11.66 10.22
CA ALA A 120 -6.58 -11.48 10.32
C ALA A 120 -6.95 -10.41 11.35
N ILE A 121 -8.11 -9.76 11.15
CA ILE A 121 -8.67 -8.77 12.06
C ILE A 121 -10.20 -8.82 12.03
N VAL A 122 -10.83 -8.49 13.14
CA VAL A 122 -12.21 -8.00 13.20
C VAL A 122 -12.20 -6.63 13.87
N MET A 123 -12.77 -5.65 13.18
CA MET A 123 -12.87 -4.26 13.64
C MET A 123 -14.33 -3.82 13.60
N ASP A 124 -14.79 -3.13 14.64
CA ASP A 124 -16.04 -2.38 14.60
C ASP A 124 -15.85 -1.14 13.72
N MET A 125 -16.67 -1.02 12.66
CA MET A 125 -16.47 -0.03 11.60
C MET A 125 -16.76 1.41 12.02
N ASN A 126 -17.48 1.62 13.11
CA ASN A 126 -17.87 2.96 13.55
C ASN A 126 -16.95 3.50 14.66
N SER A 127 -16.53 2.63 15.58
CA SER A 127 -15.67 3.02 16.70
C SER A 127 -14.17 2.79 16.44
N GLY A 128 -13.83 1.98 15.43
CA GLY A 128 -12.45 1.55 15.17
C GLY A 128 -11.92 0.52 16.18
N ALA A 129 -12.79 -0.03 17.05
CA ALA A 129 -12.41 -1.04 18.03
C ALA A 129 -11.92 -2.33 17.36
N VAL A 130 -10.74 -2.81 17.76
CA VAL A 130 -10.17 -4.08 17.28
C VAL A 130 -10.58 -5.21 18.23
N LEU A 131 -11.52 -6.06 17.80
CA LEU A 131 -12.10 -7.12 18.63
C LEU A 131 -11.32 -8.44 18.53
N TYR A 132 -10.70 -8.68 17.38
CA TYR A 132 -9.84 -9.82 17.11
C TYR A 132 -8.64 -9.33 16.30
N GLY A 133 -7.44 -9.71 16.67
CA GLY A 133 -6.21 -9.36 15.95
C GLY A 133 -5.25 -10.54 15.88
N LYS A 134 -4.72 -10.80 14.67
CA LYS A 134 -3.68 -11.77 14.40
C LYS A 134 -2.73 -11.20 13.36
N GLN A 135 -1.50 -10.86 13.76
CA GLN A 135 -0.50 -10.28 12.87
C GLN A 135 -1.06 -9.11 12.03
N THR A 136 -1.82 -8.21 12.66
CA THR A 136 -2.63 -7.17 12.01
C THR A 136 -1.84 -6.23 11.12
N ASP A 137 -0.55 -5.99 11.44
CA ASP A 137 0.34 -5.06 10.76
C ASP A 137 1.35 -5.74 9.83
N VAL A 138 1.32 -7.06 9.71
CA VAL A 138 2.18 -7.78 8.75
C VAL A 138 1.75 -7.49 7.33
N LYS A 139 2.72 -7.14 6.48
CA LYS A 139 2.47 -6.76 5.08
C LYS A 139 2.23 -7.97 4.19
N HIS A 140 1.15 -7.90 3.42
CA HIS A 140 0.75 -8.91 2.44
C HIS A 140 0.38 -8.27 1.10
N TYR A 141 0.39 -9.07 0.04
CA TYR A 141 -0.16 -8.66 -1.23
C TYR A 141 -1.69 -8.72 -1.16
N PRO A 142 -2.41 -7.63 -1.52
CA PRO A 142 -3.85 -7.56 -1.34
C PRO A 142 -4.65 -8.36 -2.39
N ALA A 143 -4.11 -8.59 -3.57
CA ALA A 143 -4.91 -9.01 -4.72
C ALA A 143 -6.11 -8.06 -4.95
N SER A 144 -7.27 -8.59 -5.39
CA SER A 144 -8.43 -7.77 -5.77
C SER A 144 -9.18 -7.09 -4.62
N ILE A 145 -8.79 -7.26 -3.35
CA ILE A 145 -9.34 -6.42 -2.28
C ILE A 145 -8.86 -4.96 -2.39
N THR A 146 -7.81 -4.69 -3.17
CA THR A 146 -7.38 -3.35 -3.64
C THR A 146 -8.56 -2.52 -4.16
N LYS A 147 -9.53 -3.17 -4.80
CA LYS A 147 -10.69 -2.51 -5.41
C LYS A 147 -11.59 -1.79 -4.40
N LEU A 148 -11.47 -2.07 -3.10
CA LEU A 148 -12.12 -1.27 -2.04
C LEU A 148 -11.51 0.13 -1.96
N MET A 149 -10.18 0.24 -2.04
CA MET A 149 -9.52 1.55 -2.09
C MET A 149 -9.79 2.29 -3.41
N THR A 150 -9.88 1.56 -4.53
CA THR A 150 -10.27 2.12 -5.82
C THR A 150 -11.69 2.67 -5.78
N GLU A 151 -12.61 1.94 -5.17
CA GLU A 151 -14.01 2.37 -5.00
C GLU A 151 -14.11 3.60 -4.10
N LEU A 152 -13.40 3.63 -2.96
CA LEU A 152 -13.36 4.78 -2.05
C LEU A 152 -12.95 6.06 -2.79
N VAL A 153 -11.81 6.03 -3.49
CA VAL A 153 -11.33 7.20 -4.24
C VAL A 153 -12.27 7.58 -5.37
N ALA A 154 -12.89 6.60 -6.04
CA ALA A 154 -13.84 6.87 -7.11
C ALA A 154 -15.12 7.55 -6.59
N LEU A 155 -15.69 7.06 -5.49
CA LEU A 155 -16.87 7.65 -4.85
C LEU A 155 -16.63 9.07 -4.33
N GLU A 156 -15.43 9.36 -3.83
CA GLU A 156 -15.06 10.68 -3.34
C GLU A 156 -14.84 11.71 -4.47
N ASN A 157 -14.56 11.27 -5.72
CA ASN A 157 -14.08 12.16 -6.79
C ASN A 157 -14.90 12.09 -8.09
N SER A 158 -16.04 11.39 -8.12
CA SER A 158 -16.89 11.29 -9.31
C SER A 158 -18.36 11.14 -8.95
N GLU A 159 -19.22 11.31 -9.96
CA GLU A 159 -20.65 11.09 -9.86
C GLU A 159 -21.03 9.74 -10.52
N LEU A 160 -22.04 9.04 -10.01
CA LEU A 160 -22.48 7.75 -10.56
C LEU A 160 -22.88 7.82 -12.05
N THR A 161 -23.24 9.00 -12.52
CA THR A 161 -23.65 9.27 -13.92
C THR A 161 -22.49 9.62 -14.85
N ASP A 162 -21.27 9.76 -14.33
CA ASP A 162 -20.10 10.06 -15.14
C ASP A 162 -19.81 8.92 -16.14
N GLU A 163 -19.32 9.28 -17.31
CA GLU A 163 -18.96 8.32 -18.35
C GLU A 163 -17.58 7.70 -18.07
N VAL A 164 -17.51 6.38 -18.08
CA VAL A 164 -16.28 5.60 -18.03
C VAL A 164 -15.95 5.09 -19.42
N LEU A 165 -15.04 5.75 -20.11
CA LEU A 165 -14.52 5.35 -21.42
C LEU A 165 -13.39 4.33 -21.25
N PHE A 166 -13.50 3.18 -21.88
CA PHE A 166 -12.46 2.15 -21.92
C PHE A 166 -11.43 2.48 -22.99
N SER A 167 -10.21 2.82 -22.58
CA SER A 167 -9.08 3.07 -23.49
C SER A 167 -8.46 1.78 -24.02
N ASP A 168 -7.54 1.89 -24.98
CA ASP A 168 -6.72 0.74 -25.40
C ASP A 168 -5.87 0.22 -24.23
N GLU A 169 -5.35 1.11 -23.40
CA GLU A 169 -4.53 0.81 -22.24
C GLU A 169 -5.29 0.03 -21.17
N SER A 170 -6.59 0.35 -20.96
CA SER A 170 -7.42 -0.33 -19.96
C SER A 170 -7.73 -1.80 -20.33
N ILE A 171 -7.51 -2.19 -21.57
CA ILE A 171 -7.79 -3.55 -22.07
C ILE A 171 -6.50 -4.34 -22.37
N ALA A 172 -5.46 -3.66 -22.84
CA ALA A 172 -4.28 -4.32 -23.42
C ALA A 172 -3.43 -5.11 -22.43
N PHE A 173 -3.55 -4.84 -21.13
CA PHE A 173 -2.78 -5.54 -20.08
C PHE A 173 -3.38 -6.87 -19.66
N LEU A 174 -4.66 -7.14 -20.01
CA LEU A 174 -5.35 -8.36 -19.60
C LEU A 174 -4.66 -9.61 -20.16
N GLU A 175 -4.44 -10.58 -19.29
CA GLU A 175 -3.94 -11.91 -19.63
C GLU A 175 -5.05 -12.96 -19.54
N PRO A 176 -4.92 -14.11 -20.25
CA PRO A 176 -5.88 -15.20 -20.13
C PRO A 176 -6.00 -15.73 -18.69
N GLY A 177 -7.18 -15.61 -18.11
CA GLY A 177 -7.48 -16.01 -16.72
C GLY A 177 -7.70 -14.82 -15.78
N ASP A 178 -7.38 -13.60 -16.22
CA ASP A 178 -7.72 -12.40 -15.47
C ASP A 178 -9.23 -12.22 -15.33
N ALA A 179 -9.66 -11.70 -14.19
CA ALA A 179 -11.05 -11.33 -13.96
C ALA A 179 -11.45 -10.18 -14.89
N SER A 180 -12.46 -10.40 -15.74
CA SER A 180 -12.92 -9.46 -16.77
C SER A 180 -14.40 -9.67 -17.06
N ILE A 181 -15.12 -8.59 -17.44
CA ILE A 181 -16.48 -8.64 -17.97
C ILE A 181 -16.51 -8.46 -19.50
N GLY A 182 -15.34 -8.47 -20.15
CA GLY A 182 -15.20 -8.48 -21.59
C GLY A 182 -15.46 -7.12 -22.25
N MET A 183 -15.03 -6.03 -21.63
CA MET A 183 -15.12 -4.69 -22.21
C MET A 183 -14.20 -4.54 -23.42
N ARG A 184 -14.55 -3.62 -24.31
CA ARG A 184 -13.81 -3.34 -25.55
C ARG A 184 -13.30 -1.90 -25.53
N SER A 185 -12.15 -1.67 -26.18
CA SER A 185 -11.64 -0.31 -26.38
C SER A 185 -12.67 0.57 -27.12
N GLY A 186 -12.90 1.78 -26.61
CA GLY A 186 -13.90 2.73 -27.09
C GLY A 186 -15.33 2.47 -26.56
N GLU A 187 -15.53 1.43 -25.76
CA GLU A 187 -16.80 1.19 -25.07
C GLU A 187 -16.99 2.15 -23.91
N ILE A 188 -18.23 2.49 -23.57
CA ILE A 188 -18.56 3.46 -22.51
C ILE A 188 -19.61 2.83 -21.60
N LEU A 189 -19.37 2.93 -20.29
CA LEU A 189 -20.34 2.64 -19.23
C LEU A 189 -20.63 3.90 -18.42
N SER A 190 -21.73 3.89 -17.65
CA SER A 190 -21.86 4.80 -16.52
C SER A 190 -20.89 4.40 -15.39
N MET A 191 -20.53 5.33 -14.52
CA MET A 191 -19.72 5.03 -13.34
C MET A 191 -20.41 3.98 -12.46
N GLU A 192 -21.74 4.07 -12.28
CA GLU A 192 -22.53 3.07 -11.53
C GLU A 192 -22.36 1.67 -12.13
N ASP A 193 -22.56 1.49 -13.45
CA ASP A 193 -22.37 0.19 -14.12
C ASP A 193 -20.93 -0.33 -14.00
N ALA A 194 -19.96 0.57 -14.10
CA ALA A 194 -18.55 0.23 -13.94
C ALA A 194 -18.23 -0.24 -12.50
N MET A 195 -18.72 0.44 -11.46
CA MET A 195 -18.58 0.03 -10.07
C MET A 195 -19.18 -1.34 -9.80
N TYR A 196 -20.38 -1.63 -10.34
CA TYR A 196 -20.96 -2.98 -10.27
C TYR A 196 -20.06 -4.03 -10.94
N GLY A 197 -19.54 -3.75 -12.12
CA GLY A 197 -18.63 -4.66 -12.83
C GLY A 197 -17.32 -4.89 -12.06
N MET A 198 -16.78 -3.85 -11.42
CA MET A 198 -15.57 -3.92 -10.62
C MET A 198 -15.77 -4.73 -9.33
N LEU A 199 -16.82 -4.47 -8.58
CA LEU A 199 -17.00 -5.06 -7.26
C LEU A 199 -17.57 -6.47 -7.33
N LEU A 200 -18.62 -6.73 -8.12
CA LEU A 200 -19.27 -8.04 -8.19
C LEU A 200 -18.43 -9.07 -8.96
N ALA A 201 -18.01 -8.72 -10.18
CA ALA A 201 -17.24 -9.61 -11.06
C ALA A 201 -15.73 -9.49 -10.87
N SER A 202 -15.28 -8.53 -10.09
CA SER A 202 -13.85 -8.26 -9.86
C SER A 202 -13.07 -7.87 -11.13
N ALA A 203 -13.73 -7.28 -12.14
CA ALA A 203 -13.16 -6.98 -13.44
C ALA A 203 -11.94 -6.03 -13.36
N ASN A 204 -10.81 -6.47 -13.89
CA ASN A 204 -9.55 -5.73 -13.81
C ASN A 204 -9.50 -4.54 -14.76
N GLU A 205 -10.00 -4.71 -15.98
CA GLU A 205 -10.12 -3.64 -16.99
C GLU A 205 -11.03 -2.52 -16.52
N VAL A 206 -12.08 -2.87 -15.78
CA VAL A 206 -13.02 -1.88 -15.24
C VAL A 206 -12.37 -1.04 -14.17
N SER A 207 -11.62 -1.67 -13.26
CA SER A 207 -10.86 -0.93 -12.23
C SER A 207 -9.85 0.05 -12.85
N TYR A 208 -9.16 -0.37 -13.91
CA TYR A 208 -8.24 0.49 -14.65
C TYR A 208 -8.98 1.66 -15.30
N ALA A 209 -10.10 1.38 -15.98
CA ALA A 209 -10.88 2.41 -16.65
C ALA A 209 -11.47 3.42 -15.66
N ILE A 210 -11.99 2.97 -14.50
CA ILE A 210 -12.44 3.87 -13.42
C ILE A 210 -11.28 4.79 -13.02
N ALA A 211 -10.11 4.23 -12.67
CA ALA A 211 -8.96 5.00 -12.24
C ALA A 211 -8.50 6.01 -13.30
N GLU A 212 -8.49 5.63 -14.57
CA GLU A 212 -8.10 6.51 -15.67
C GLU A 212 -9.10 7.66 -15.86
N ASN A 213 -10.41 7.39 -15.81
CA ASN A 213 -11.44 8.42 -16.03
C ASN A 213 -11.58 9.34 -14.83
N VAL A 214 -11.57 8.81 -13.59
CA VAL A 214 -11.58 9.62 -12.37
C VAL A 214 -10.30 10.47 -12.28
N GLY A 215 -9.13 9.91 -12.61
CA GLY A 215 -7.90 10.70 -12.71
C GLY A 215 -8.01 11.87 -13.67
N ARG A 216 -8.71 11.72 -14.81
CA ARG A 216 -9.01 12.83 -15.73
C ARG A 216 -9.99 13.85 -15.15
N ILE A 217 -11.04 13.42 -14.44
CA ILE A 217 -11.98 14.29 -13.73
C ILE A 217 -11.21 15.16 -12.71
N MET A 218 -10.25 14.59 -12.01
CA MET A 218 -9.36 15.29 -11.09
C MET A 218 -8.33 16.21 -11.76
N GLY A 219 -8.30 16.26 -13.10
CA GLY A 219 -7.40 17.11 -13.88
C GLY A 219 -6.02 16.51 -14.19
N GLY A 220 -5.85 15.21 -14.02
CA GLY A 220 -4.63 14.45 -14.28
C GLY A 220 -4.85 13.24 -15.20
N ASP A 221 -4.38 12.09 -14.77
CA ASP A 221 -4.39 10.82 -15.51
C ASP A 221 -4.47 9.63 -14.54
N TYR A 222 -4.23 8.40 -15.06
CA TYR A 222 -4.18 7.18 -14.24
C TYR A 222 -3.19 7.29 -13.06
N ASP A 223 -1.99 7.84 -13.30
CA ASP A 223 -0.98 7.97 -12.26
C ASP A 223 -1.42 8.95 -11.15
N THR A 224 -2.21 9.97 -11.51
CA THR A 224 -2.84 10.89 -10.55
C THR A 224 -3.81 10.15 -9.64
N PHE A 225 -4.62 9.23 -10.17
CA PHE A 225 -5.52 8.42 -9.36
C PHE A 225 -4.74 7.50 -8.39
N ILE A 226 -3.70 6.81 -8.88
CA ILE A 226 -2.87 5.96 -8.02
C ILE A 226 -2.18 6.76 -6.90
N GLN A 227 -1.71 7.98 -7.22
CA GLN A 227 -1.15 8.86 -6.19
C GLN A 227 -2.22 9.23 -5.15
N THR A 228 -3.45 9.52 -5.58
CA THR A 228 -4.56 9.82 -4.67
C THR A 228 -4.92 8.62 -3.79
N MET A 229 -4.88 7.38 -4.31
CA MET A 229 -5.05 6.18 -3.47
C MET A 229 -4.03 6.15 -2.32
N ASN A 230 -2.75 6.45 -2.60
CA ASN A 230 -1.70 6.47 -1.59
C ASN A 230 -1.84 7.65 -0.61
N ASP A 231 -2.18 8.84 -1.11
CA ASP A 231 -2.35 10.02 -0.27
C ASP A 231 -3.57 9.84 0.65
N ARG A 232 -4.71 9.35 0.11
CA ARG A 232 -5.93 9.11 0.89
C ARG A 232 -5.74 8.00 1.92
N ALA A 233 -5.04 6.91 1.57
CA ALA A 233 -4.68 5.87 2.53
C ALA A 233 -3.90 6.46 3.73
N ALA A 234 -2.92 7.32 3.47
CA ALA A 234 -2.16 7.99 4.52
C ALA A 234 -3.03 8.94 5.37
N GLU A 235 -3.98 9.66 4.76
CA GLU A 235 -4.91 10.56 5.45
C GLU A 235 -5.82 9.83 6.45
N ILE A 236 -6.28 8.61 6.09
CA ILE A 236 -7.11 7.78 6.97
C ILE A 236 -6.30 6.89 7.92
N GLY A 237 -4.99 7.11 8.03
CA GLY A 237 -4.11 6.40 8.96
C GLY A 237 -3.54 5.07 8.46
N CYS A 238 -3.80 4.66 7.21
CA CYS A 238 -3.25 3.44 6.61
C CYS A 238 -1.77 3.62 6.22
N THR A 239 -0.88 3.56 7.21
CA THR A 239 0.55 3.86 7.02
C THR A 239 1.39 2.68 6.55
N ASN A 240 0.82 1.46 6.55
CA ASN A 240 1.49 0.22 6.17
C ASN A 240 1.03 -0.32 4.80
N SER A 241 0.33 0.49 4.01
CA SER A 241 -0.14 0.15 2.66
C SER A 241 0.56 0.96 1.58
N HIS A 242 0.65 0.39 0.38
CA HIS A 242 1.17 1.08 -0.80
C HIS A 242 0.53 0.53 -2.07
N TRP A 243 -0.04 1.41 -2.88
CA TRP A 243 -0.81 1.09 -4.06
C TRP A 243 -0.02 1.40 -5.34
N MET A 244 0.13 0.39 -6.22
CA MET A 244 0.81 0.51 -7.52
C MET A 244 -0.16 0.47 -8.70
N ASN A 245 -1.37 -0.06 -8.48
CA ASN A 245 -2.43 -0.16 -9.49
C ASN A 245 -3.81 -0.19 -8.83
N ALA A 246 -4.85 -0.02 -9.63
CA ALA A 246 -6.23 0.05 -9.16
C ALA A 246 -6.95 -1.30 -9.10
N ASN A 247 -6.35 -2.39 -9.58
CA ASN A 247 -7.02 -3.69 -9.73
C ASN A 247 -6.49 -4.80 -8.81
N GLY A 248 -5.30 -4.62 -8.24
CA GLY A 248 -4.66 -5.59 -7.33
C GLY A 248 -3.86 -6.69 -8.05
N LEU A 249 -3.53 -6.52 -9.33
CA LEU A 249 -2.55 -7.37 -9.98
C LEU A 249 -1.19 -7.23 -9.30
N HIS A 250 -0.45 -8.33 -9.28
CA HIS A 250 0.78 -8.41 -8.50
C HIS A 250 1.86 -7.41 -8.96
N ASP A 251 2.34 -6.63 -8.00
CA ASP A 251 3.57 -5.85 -8.06
C ASP A 251 4.29 -5.98 -6.70
N PRO A 252 5.61 -6.17 -6.66
CA PRO A 252 6.34 -6.32 -5.39
C PRO A 252 6.24 -5.13 -4.43
N GLN A 253 5.81 -3.97 -4.92
CA GLN A 253 5.61 -2.76 -4.13
C GLN A 253 4.13 -2.48 -3.81
N HIS A 254 3.21 -3.37 -4.21
CA HIS A 254 1.78 -3.27 -3.98
C HIS A 254 1.40 -4.14 -2.78
N TYR A 255 1.25 -3.55 -1.60
CA TYR A 255 1.03 -4.27 -0.36
C TYR A 255 0.09 -3.51 0.58
N THR A 256 -0.47 -4.25 1.53
CA THR A 256 -1.36 -3.76 2.60
C THR A 256 -1.21 -4.62 3.86
N THR A 257 -1.93 -4.26 4.91
CA THR A 257 -2.07 -5.03 6.15
C THR A 257 -3.53 -5.33 6.44
N ALA A 258 -3.81 -6.26 7.35
CA ALA A 258 -5.19 -6.55 7.76
C ALA A 258 -5.83 -5.34 8.44
N HIS A 259 -5.06 -4.62 9.26
CA HIS A 259 -5.50 -3.37 9.90
C HIS A 259 -5.88 -2.30 8.88
N ASP A 260 -4.98 -1.97 7.95
CA ASP A 260 -5.23 -0.92 6.96
C ASP A 260 -6.44 -1.25 6.07
N MET A 261 -6.62 -2.54 5.71
CA MET A 261 -7.80 -2.96 4.95
C MET A 261 -9.10 -2.88 5.72
N ALA A 262 -9.09 -3.09 7.06
CA ALA A 262 -10.26 -2.90 7.90
C ALA A 262 -10.64 -1.41 7.98
N VAL A 263 -9.67 -0.51 8.11
CA VAL A 263 -9.89 0.94 8.06
C VAL A 263 -10.47 1.37 6.69
N ILE A 264 -9.89 0.91 5.58
CA ILE A 264 -10.42 1.19 4.23
C ILE A 264 -11.84 0.66 4.06
N ALA A 265 -12.13 -0.54 4.59
CA ALA A 265 -13.47 -1.12 4.57
C ALA A 265 -14.47 -0.27 5.35
N SER A 266 -14.07 0.24 6.52
CA SER A 266 -14.89 1.13 7.35
C SER A 266 -15.20 2.45 6.64
N GLU A 267 -14.21 3.06 6.00
CA GLU A 267 -14.37 4.32 5.25
C GLU A 267 -15.31 4.15 4.05
N VAL A 268 -15.07 3.16 3.20
CA VAL A 268 -15.91 2.96 2.00
C VAL A 268 -17.33 2.51 2.36
N TYR A 269 -17.51 1.85 3.50
CA TYR A 269 -18.83 1.43 3.98
C TYR A 269 -19.73 2.60 4.38
N GLN A 270 -19.19 3.80 4.62
CA GLN A 270 -20.01 5.00 4.89
C GLN A 270 -20.85 5.42 3.68
N PHE A 271 -20.44 5.08 2.46
CA PHE A 271 -21.18 5.40 1.23
C PHE A 271 -22.37 4.45 1.03
N GLU A 272 -23.57 5.02 0.88
CA GLU A 272 -24.80 4.25 0.62
C GLU A 272 -24.72 3.48 -0.69
N GLU A 273 -24.11 4.10 -1.69
CA GLU A 273 -23.88 3.53 -3.04
C GLU A 273 -23.04 2.25 -2.95
N PHE A 274 -21.95 2.29 -2.20
CA PHE A 274 -21.11 1.12 -1.96
C PHE A 274 -21.91 -0.01 -1.30
N ARG A 275 -22.63 0.27 -0.20
CA ARG A 275 -23.45 -0.73 0.49
C ARG A 275 -24.48 -1.38 -0.42
N LYS A 276 -25.12 -0.58 -1.28
CA LYS A 276 -26.09 -1.07 -2.28
C LYS A 276 -25.40 -2.02 -3.28
N ILE A 277 -24.24 -1.64 -3.81
CA ILE A 277 -23.52 -2.42 -4.81
C ILE A 277 -23.06 -3.76 -4.23
N VAL A 278 -22.36 -3.77 -3.09
CA VAL A 278 -21.76 -5.00 -2.55
C VAL A 278 -22.77 -6.01 -2.04
N GLN A 279 -24.00 -5.58 -1.69
CA GLN A 279 -25.10 -6.45 -1.30
C GLN A 279 -25.87 -7.05 -2.51
N THR A 280 -25.64 -6.53 -3.71
CA THR A 280 -26.34 -6.97 -4.91
C THR A 280 -25.84 -8.33 -5.38
N LEU A 281 -26.73 -9.33 -5.44
CA LEU A 281 -26.37 -10.70 -5.82
C LEU A 281 -26.15 -10.87 -7.33
N SER A 282 -26.90 -10.14 -8.15
CA SER A 282 -26.79 -10.20 -9.62
C SER A 282 -27.07 -8.84 -10.22
N TYR A 283 -26.28 -8.45 -11.20
CA TYR A 283 -26.43 -7.18 -11.92
C TYR A 283 -26.37 -7.38 -13.41
N THR A 284 -27.11 -6.57 -14.16
CA THR A 284 -27.16 -6.61 -15.63
C THR A 284 -26.78 -5.24 -16.17
N ILE A 285 -25.67 -5.20 -16.91
CA ILE A 285 -25.33 -4.04 -17.76
C ILE A 285 -26.07 -4.19 -19.08
N GLY A 286 -26.84 -3.18 -19.44
CA GLY A 286 -27.56 -3.11 -20.72
C GLY A 286 -26.63 -2.95 -21.94
N PRO A 287 -27.23 -2.81 -23.17
CA PRO A 287 -26.44 -2.50 -24.35
C PRO A 287 -25.61 -1.22 -24.20
N THR A 288 -24.41 -1.24 -24.75
CA THR A 288 -23.48 -0.09 -24.73
C THR A 288 -23.41 0.56 -26.12
N ASN A 289 -22.55 1.56 -26.29
CA ASN A 289 -22.30 2.20 -27.58
C ASN A 289 -21.65 1.27 -28.63
N LEU A 290 -21.08 0.12 -28.22
CA LEU A 290 -20.40 -0.83 -29.13
C LEU A 290 -20.94 -2.26 -29.09
N VAL A 291 -21.74 -2.60 -28.10
CA VAL A 291 -22.24 -3.97 -27.87
C VAL A 291 -23.73 -3.94 -27.60
N ASP A 292 -24.50 -4.68 -28.41
CA ASP A 292 -25.96 -4.76 -28.30
C ASP A 292 -26.43 -5.79 -27.25
N GLU A 293 -25.55 -6.73 -26.85
CA GLU A 293 -25.83 -7.78 -25.89
C GLU A 293 -25.70 -7.26 -24.44
N GLU A 294 -26.63 -7.72 -23.59
CA GLU A 294 -26.55 -7.50 -22.15
C GLU A 294 -25.42 -8.34 -21.54
N ARG A 295 -24.80 -7.80 -20.47
CA ARG A 295 -23.83 -8.53 -19.62
C ARG A 295 -24.44 -8.77 -18.27
N ILE A 296 -24.56 -10.04 -17.88
CA ILE A 296 -25.10 -10.46 -16.58
C ILE A 296 -23.94 -11.06 -15.80
N PHE A 297 -23.69 -10.56 -14.60
CA PHE A 297 -22.70 -11.09 -13.69
C PHE A 297 -23.25 -11.19 -12.26
N GLN A 298 -22.63 -12.08 -11.49
CA GLN A 298 -23.06 -12.41 -10.15
C GLN A 298 -22.01 -11.99 -9.14
N GLN A 299 -22.45 -11.74 -7.92
CA GLN A 299 -21.59 -11.47 -6.78
C GLN A 299 -20.69 -12.67 -6.49
N ASN A 300 -19.39 -12.42 -6.38
CA ASN A 300 -18.39 -13.45 -6.08
C ASN A 300 -18.31 -13.80 -4.58
N HIS A 301 -18.85 -12.97 -3.69
CA HIS A 301 -18.77 -13.15 -2.24
C HIS A 301 -19.79 -14.20 -1.76
N LYS A 302 -19.30 -15.38 -1.38
CA LYS A 302 -20.14 -16.54 -1.10
C LYS A 302 -21.03 -16.39 0.15
N MET A 303 -20.61 -15.58 1.12
CA MET A 303 -21.39 -15.39 2.37
C MET A 303 -22.71 -14.66 2.17
N LEU A 304 -22.93 -14.03 1.00
CA LEU A 304 -24.19 -13.37 0.63
C LEU A 304 -25.25 -14.32 0.05
N TRP A 305 -24.85 -15.51 -0.41
CA TRP A 305 -25.74 -16.40 -1.14
C TRP A 305 -26.43 -17.39 -0.21
N PRO A 306 -27.77 -17.31 -0.01
CA PRO A 306 -28.50 -18.19 0.93
C PRO A 306 -28.36 -19.69 0.63
N GLU A 307 -28.10 -20.07 -0.63
CA GLU A 307 -27.93 -21.47 -1.05
C GLU A 307 -26.49 -21.97 -0.91
N ASN A 308 -25.53 -21.09 -0.55
CA ASN A 308 -24.14 -21.46 -0.39
C ASN A 308 -23.87 -21.95 1.04
N GLU A 309 -22.99 -22.94 1.19
CA GLU A 309 -22.58 -23.47 2.50
C GLU A 309 -21.91 -22.43 3.40
N ASN A 310 -21.34 -21.36 2.79
CA ASN A 310 -20.70 -20.26 3.48
C ASN A 310 -21.67 -19.12 3.83
N TYR A 311 -22.96 -19.23 3.51
CA TYR A 311 -23.94 -18.18 3.82
C TYR A 311 -23.87 -17.73 5.26
N TYR A 312 -23.83 -16.42 5.50
CA TYR A 312 -23.83 -15.82 6.83
C TYR A 312 -24.93 -14.75 6.89
N GLU A 313 -25.88 -14.94 7.79
CA GLU A 313 -27.10 -14.13 7.83
C GLU A 313 -26.85 -12.63 8.07
N TYR A 314 -25.77 -12.26 8.76
CA TYR A 314 -25.40 -10.88 9.04
C TYR A 314 -24.48 -10.27 7.97
N CYS A 315 -24.03 -11.03 6.97
CA CYS A 315 -23.15 -10.54 5.92
C CYS A 315 -23.84 -9.46 5.07
N THR A 316 -23.24 -8.29 5.00
CA THR A 316 -23.73 -7.15 4.21
C THR A 316 -22.88 -6.89 2.97
N GLY A 317 -21.90 -7.74 2.68
CA GLY A 317 -21.07 -7.63 1.49
C GLY A 317 -19.58 -7.76 1.76
N GLY A 318 -18.80 -7.39 0.76
CA GLY A 318 -17.34 -7.45 0.86
C GLY A 318 -16.66 -7.65 -0.47
N LYS A 319 -15.36 -8.01 -0.41
CA LYS A 319 -14.53 -8.19 -1.61
C LYS A 319 -13.61 -9.39 -1.46
N THR A 320 -13.56 -10.23 -2.49
CA THR A 320 -12.66 -11.38 -2.61
C THR A 320 -11.41 -10.99 -3.40
N GLY A 321 -10.27 -11.63 -3.12
CA GLY A 321 -9.06 -11.50 -3.88
C GLY A 321 -8.28 -12.80 -3.96
N TYR A 322 -7.53 -12.98 -5.04
CA TYR A 322 -6.59 -14.09 -5.23
C TYR A 322 -5.50 -13.71 -6.24
N THR A 323 -4.27 -13.98 -5.89
CA THR A 323 -3.14 -14.17 -6.80
C THR A 323 -2.27 -15.31 -6.23
N ASP A 324 -1.36 -15.86 -7.02
CA ASP A 324 -0.47 -16.90 -6.52
C ASP A 324 0.42 -16.40 -5.37
N GLN A 325 0.78 -15.11 -5.39
CA GLN A 325 1.60 -14.46 -4.35
C GLN A 325 0.78 -14.12 -3.10
N ALA A 326 -0.44 -13.62 -3.27
CA ALA A 326 -1.32 -13.19 -2.18
C ALA A 326 -2.04 -14.36 -1.50
N ARG A 327 -2.16 -15.50 -2.16
CA ARG A 327 -3.12 -16.55 -1.80
C ARG A 327 -4.55 -15.97 -1.80
N THR A 328 -5.44 -16.51 -0.99
CA THR A 328 -6.79 -15.97 -0.83
C THR A 328 -6.78 -14.80 0.13
N THR A 329 -7.41 -13.71 -0.28
CA THR A 329 -7.69 -12.54 0.57
C THR A 329 -9.19 -12.29 0.57
N LEU A 330 -9.75 -11.90 1.70
CA LEU A 330 -11.17 -11.65 1.84
C LEU A 330 -11.39 -10.48 2.82
N VAL A 331 -12.23 -9.54 2.42
CA VAL A 331 -12.82 -8.53 3.29
C VAL A 331 -14.31 -8.77 3.30
N THR A 332 -14.91 -8.86 4.48
CA THR A 332 -16.34 -9.06 4.67
C THR A 332 -16.87 -8.05 5.69
N MET A 333 -17.99 -7.42 5.40
CA MET A 333 -18.74 -6.59 6.32
C MET A 333 -19.94 -7.37 6.84
N ALA A 334 -20.26 -7.19 8.11
CA ALA A 334 -21.43 -7.80 8.76
C ALA A 334 -22.14 -6.80 9.68
N ASP A 335 -23.46 -6.90 9.73
CA ASP A 335 -24.34 -6.07 10.57
C ASP A 335 -25.39 -6.97 11.22
N ASN A 336 -25.34 -7.13 12.54
CA ASN A 336 -26.33 -7.91 13.30
C ASN A 336 -27.48 -7.04 13.86
N GLY A 337 -27.50 -5.75 13.49
CA GLY A 337 -28.46 -4.75 13.97
C GLY A 337 -28.00 -4.01 15.23
N ASP A 338 -26.89 -4.43 15.84
CA ASP A 338 -26.24 -3.78 16.98
C ASP A 338 -24.83 -3.29 16.61
N MET A 339 -23.96 -4.16 16.15
CA MET A 339 -22.60 -3.85 15.71
C MET A 339 -22.44 -4.01 14.20
N GLN A 340 -21.68 -3.10 13.59
CA GLN A 340 -21.25 -3.17 12.20
C GLN A 340 -19.76 -3.49 12.15
N LEU A 341 -19.42 -4.68 11.73
CA LEU A 341 -18.06 -5.22 11.79
C LEU A 341 -17.46 -5.42 10.38
N ALA A 342 -16.17 -5.13 10.25
CA ALA A 342 -15.34 -5.55 9.14
C ALA A 342 -14.39 -6.67 9.58
N ALA A 343 -14.41 -7.80 8.88
CA ALA A 343 -13.42 -8.86 9.00
C ALA A 343 -12.51 -8.88 7.78
N VAL A 344 -11.20 -8.99 8.01
CA VAL A 344 -10.19 -9.14 6.96
C VAL A 344 -9.36 -10.37 7.23
N VAL A 345 -9.16 -11.20 6.20
CA VAL A 345 -8.19 -12.30 6.21
C VAL A 345 -7.22 -12.14 5.04
N LEU A 346 -5.92 -12.27 5.30
CA LEU A 346 -4.85 -12.15 4.32
C LEU A 346 -3.98 -13.42 4.32
N TYR A 347 -3.54 -13.81 3.13
CA TYR A 347 -2.73 -15.01 2.92
C TYR A 347 -3.41 -16.27 3.48
N ASP A 348 -4.62 -16.51 3.01
CA ASP A 348 -5.49 -17.61 3.42
C ASP A 348 -5.68 -18.62 2.26
N PHE A 349 -6.45 -19.69 2.44
CA PHE A 349 -6.48 -20.84 1.55
C PHE A 349 -7.89 -21.23 1.08
N GLY A 350 -8.34 -20.62 -0.02
CA GLY A 350 -9.58 -21.02 -0.70
C GLY A 350 -10.83 -20.82 0.15
N ASN A 351 -11.47 -21.93 0.55
CA ASN A 351 -12.71 -21.89 1.34
C ASN A 351 -12.48 -21.60 2.83
N ASP A 352 -11.24 -21.83 3.32
CA ASP A 352 -10.92 -21.52 4.73
C ASP A 352 -11.15 -20.05 5.05
N ALA A 353 -10.91 -19.14 4.09
CA ALA A 353 -11.16 -17.71 4.26
C ALA A 353 -12.60 -17.39 4.72
N TYR A 354 -13.59 -18.15 4.25
CA TYR A 354 -14.98 -17.97 4.68
C TYR A 354 -15.26 -18.62 6.02
N VAL A 355 -14.63 -19.77 6.31
CA VAL A 355 -14.73 -20.47 7.59
C VAL A 355 -14.12 -19.63 8.69
N ASP A 356 -12.93 -19.10 8.45
CA ASP A 356 -12.21 -18.23 9.37
C ASP A 356 -12.98 -16.93 9.64
N THR A 357 -13.46 -16.27 8.57
CA THR A 357 -14.29 -15.06 8.70
C THR A 357 -15.54 -15.29 9.54
N ARG A 358 -16.27 -16.41 9.32
CA ARG A 358 -17.44 -16.76 10.14
C ARG A 358 -17.05 -16.94 11.59
N ALA A 359 -16.02 -17.74 11.88
CA ALA A 359 -15.58 -18.01 13.24
C ALA A 359 -15.18 -16.73 13.99
N MET A 360 -14.55 -15.78 13.30
CA MET A 360 -14.18 -14.49 13.86
C MET A 360 -15.40 -13.59 14.11
N PHE A 361 -16.40 -13.57 13.21
CA PHE A 361 -17.64 -12.82 13.44
C PHE A 361 -18.47 -13.40 14.59
N ASP A 362 -18.66 -14.73 14.61
CA ASP A 362 -19.38 -15.40 15.71
C ASP A 362 -18.69 -15.08 17.05
N TYR A 363 -17.35 -15.17 17.10
CA TYR A 363 -16.58 -14.78 18.26
C TYR A 363 -16.82 -13.32 18.68
N ALA A 364 -16.77 -12.38 17.73
CA ALA A 364 -16.92 -10.95 18.03
C ALA A 364 -18.34 -10.63 18.52
N PHE A 365 -19.37 -11.13 17.83
CA PHE A 365 -20.76 -10.88 18.23
C PHE A 365 -21.17 -11.55 19.56
N ASP A 366 -20.54 -12.69 19.91
CA ASP A 366 -20.88 -13.44 21.11
C ASP A 366 -20.17 -12.92 22.38
N ASN A 367 -19.03 -12.21 22.25
CA ASN A 367 -18.18 -11.90 23.40
C ASN A 367 -18.00 -10.40 23.65
N PHE A 368 -18.52 -9.53 22.79
CA PHE A 368 -18.35 -8.09 22.93
C PHE A 368 -19.69 -7.37 22.90
N GLU A 369 -19.73 -6.21 23.58
CA GLU A 369 -20.90 -5.35 23.63
C GLU A 369 -20.53 -3.88 23.49
N LYS A 370 -21.48 -3.07 23.01
CA LYS A 370 -21.36 -1.61 22.93
C LYS A 370 -21.61 -0.97 24.26
N VAL A 371 -20.73 -0.07 24.65
CA VAL A 371 -20.89 0.77 25.85
C VAL A 371 -20.95 2.23 25.39
N SER A 372 -22.15 2.84 25.49
CA SER A 372 -22.38 4.22 25.11
C SER A 372 -21.54 5.18 25.94
N LEU A 373 -20.80 6.09 25.31
CA LEU A 373 -20.00 7.11 26.00
C LEU A 373 -20.87 8.17 26.66
N SER A 374 -22.09 8.42 26.15
CA SER A 374 -23.03 9.38 26.75
C SER A 374 -23.60 8.90 28.11
N ASP A 375 -23.57 7.59 28.38
CA ASP A 375 -24.02 7.00 29.63
C ASP A 375 -22.92 6.91 30.69
N GLN A 376 -21.67 7.23 30.33
CA GLN A 376 -20.51 7.13 31.22
C GLN A 376 -20.14 8.50 31.82
N GLU A 377 -19.36 8.48 32.91
CA GLU A 377 -18.82 9.69 33.49
C GLU A 377 -17.80 10.31 32.50
N LYS A 378 -18.12 11.52 32.06
CA LYS A 378 -17.32 12.20 31.05
C LYS A 378 -16.00 12.68 31.66
N PRO A 379 -14.83 12.44 30.99
CA PRO A 379 -13.52 12.93 31.42
C PRO A 379 -13.49 14.46 31.57
N GLU A 380 -12.71 14.98 32.54
CA GLU A 380 -12.59 16.41 32.82
C GLU A 380 -12.04 17.21 31.64
N GLU A 381 -11.24 16.59 30.79
CA GLU A 381 -10.62 17.18 29.60
C GLU A 381 -11.63 17.43 28.47
N ILE A 382 -12.75 16.70 28.46
CA ILE A 382 -13.76 16.72 27.39
C ILE A 382 -14.94 17.61 27.79
N GLU A 383 -15.26 18.61 26.95
CA GLU A 383 -16.46 19.41 27.09
C GLU A 383 -17.70 18.68 26.57
N ALA A 384 -17.60 18.03 25.41
CA ALA A 384 -18.65 17.23 24.80
C ALA A 384 -18.09 16.19 23.80
N TYR A 385 -18.77 15.07 23.64
CA TYR A 385 -18.64 14.22 22.45
C TYR A 385 -19.36 14.90 21.28
N THR A 386 -18.75 14.89 20.10
CA THR A 386 -19.32 15.54 18.90
C THR A 386 -20.54 14.77 18.41
N ASP A 387 -20.49 13.43 18.49
CA ASP A 387 -21.62 12.55 18.25
C ASP A 387 -22.10 11.94 19.57
N MET A 388 -23.41 12.11 19.87
CA MET A 388 -24.04 11.58 21.08
C MET A 388 -24.23 10.07 21.05
N ASP A 389 -24.15 9.46 19.85
CA ASP A 389 -24.23 8.03 19.65
C ASP A 389 -22.84 7.34 19.68
N SER A 390 -21.77 8.08 20.01
CA SER A 390 -20.42 7.54 20.20
C SER A 390 -20.37 6.48 21.29
N TYR A 391 -19.62 5.40 21.05
CA TYR A 391 -19.49 4.27 21.94
C TYR A 391 -18.11 3.63 21.86
N VAL A 392 -17.78 2.81 22.81
CA VAL A 392 -16.67 1.84 22.76
C VAL A 392 -17.23 0.43 22.70
N VAL A 393 -16.42 -0.52 22.23
CA VAL A 393 -16.81 -1.95 22.19
C VAL A 393 -15.88 -2.72 23.12
N LEU A 394 -16.46 -3.33 24.15
CA LEU A 394 -15.73 -4.01 25.22
C LEU A 394 -16.07 -5.49 25.27
N PRO A 395 -15.15 -6.34 25.79
CA PRO A 395 -15.54 -7.65 26.27
C PRO A 395 -16.69 -7.53 27.29
N THR A 396 -17.68 -8.42 27.21
CA THR A 396 -18.89 -8.38 28.07
C THR A 396 -18.60 -8.42 29.58
N ASP A 397 -17.42 -8.91 29.97
CA ASP A 397 -16.99 -8.98 31.39
C ASP A 397 -16.06 -7.80 31.78
N ALA A 398 -15.77 -6.86 30.88
CA ALA A 398 -14.88 -5.70 31.14
C ALA A 398 -15.68 -4.49 31.66
N ASP A 399 -15.06 -3.71 32.57
CA ASP A 399 -15.67 -2.49 33.10
C ASP A 399 -15.09 -1.25 32.35
N PHE A 400 -15.97 -0.30 32.00
CA PHE A 400 -15.55 0.96 31.38
C PHE A 400 -14.53 1.73 32.25
N ALA A 401 -14.58 1.56 33.57
CA ALA A 401 -13.65 2.18 34.51
C ALA A 401 -12.18 1.68 34.37
N ASP A 402 -11.98 0.51 33.73
CA ASP A 402 -10.65 -0.07 33.49
C ASP A 402 -9.98 0.43 32.20
N LEU A 403 -10.63 1.33 31.46
CA LEU A 403 -10.10 1.86 30.20
C LEU A 403 -9.03 2.92 30.45
N GLU A 404 -7.97 2.82 29.64
CA GLU A 404 -7.03 3.91 29.44
C GLU A 404 -7.53 4.81 28.28
N ARG A 405 -7.12 6.08 28.25
CA ARG A 405 -7.49 6.98 27.17
C ARG A 405 -6.32 7.86 26.75
N GLU A 406 -6.29 8.15 25.47
CA GLU A 406 -5.38 9.13 24.86
C GLU A 406 -6.21 10.17 24.11
N ILE A 407 -5.81 11.45 24.19
CA ILE A 407 -6.50 12.56 23.51
C ILE A 407 -5.51 13.25 22.57
N GLU A 408 -5.84 13.23 21.28
CA GLU A 408 -5.13 13.99 20.26
C GLU A 408 -5.90 15.26 19.93
N ILE A 409 -5.25 16.43 20.01
CA ILE A 409 -5.84 17.71 19.64
C ILE A 409 -5.73 17.89 18.13
N THR A 410 -6.86 17.89 17.42
CA THR A 410 -6.91 18.06 15.96
C THR A 410 -6.91 19.52 15.54
N ASP A 411 -7.55 20.40 16.32
CA ASP A 411 -7.53 21.86 16.08
C ASP A 411 -7.59 22.64 17.41
N GLU A 412 -6.50 23.39 17.70
CA GLU A 412 -6.40 24.24 18.90
C GLU A 412 -7.39 25.42 18.91
N GLN A 413 -7.82 25.91 17.73
CA GLN A 413 -8.68 27.09 17.62
C GLN A 413 -10.15 26.73 17.89
N SER A 414 -10.60 25.61 17.36
CA SER A 414 -11.96 25.10 17.59
C SER A 414 -12.06 24.25 18.85
N HIS A 415 -10.93 23.93 19.49
CA HIS A 415 -10.81 23.01 20.64
C HIS A 415 -11.33 21.61 20.31
N THR A 416 -11.14 21.13 19.10
CA THR A 416 -11.53 19.78 18.70
C THR A 416 -10.38 18.80 18.86
N GLY A 417 -10.72 17.54 19.11
CA GLY A 417 -9.78 16.45 19.25
C GLY A 417 -10.45 15.10 19.02
N VAL A 418 -9.64 14.04 19.07
CA VAL A 418 -10.08 12.67 19.10
C VAL A 418 -9.65 12.06 20.43
N VAL A 419 -10.57 11.43 21.15
CA VAL A 419 -10.24 10.56 22.27
C VAL A 419 -10.25 9.11 21.80
N THR A 420 -9.17 8.38 22.06
CA THR A 420 -9.04 6.95 21.82
C THR A 420 -9.03 6.23 23.16
N TYR A 421 -9.90 5.24 23.30
CA TYR A 421 -9.96 4.38 24.47
C TYR A 421 -9.26 3.05 24.18
N THR A 422 -8.48 2.59 25.15
CA THR A 422 -7.80 1.30 25.07
C THR A 422 -8.11 0.46 26.30
N TYR A 423 -8.24 -0.85 26.08
CA TYR A 423 -8.34 -1.86 27.13
C TYR A 423 -7.22 -2.89 26.93
N GLN A 424 -6.37 -3.06 27.94
CA GLN A 424 -5.19 -3.93 27.85
C GLN A 424 -4.28 -3.62 26.63
N GLY A 425 -4.20 -2.33 26.25
CA GLY A 425 -3.42 -1.87 25.11
C GLY A 425 -4.07 -2.06 23.74
N GLN A 426 -5.29 -2.63 23.66
CA GLN A 426 -6.07 -2.72 22.42
C GLN A 426 -7.01 -1.52 22.28
N ASN A 427 -7.11 -0.97 21.07
CA ASN A 427 -8.11 0.04 20.76
C ASN A 427 -9.51 -0.58 20.85
N VAL A 428 -10.34 -0.02 21.73
CA VAL A 428 -11.74 -0.42 21.94
C VAL A 428 -12.73 0.63 21.45
N GLY A 429 -12.26 1.74 20.93
CA GLY A 429 -13.07 2.77 20.28
C GLY A 429 -12.44 4.15 20.36
N SER A 430 -12.83 5.00 19.41
CA SER A 430 -12.45 6.39 19.36
C SER A 430 -13.68 7.27 19.14
N ALA A 431 -13.62 8.52 19.60
CA ALA A 431 -14.69 9.48 19.40
C ALA A 431 -14.14 10.88 19.18
N ASP A 432 -14.77 11.64 18.29
CA ASP A 432 -14.53 13.06 18.12
C ASP A 432 -15.08 13.84 19.32
N VAL A 433 -14.26 14.75 19.83
CA VAL A 433 -14.59 15.50 21.04
C VAL A 433 -14.37 17.00 20.88
N VAL A 434 -15.17 17.78 21.62
CA VAL A 434 -14.86 19.18 21.96
C VAL A 434 -14.13 19.17 23.30
N LEU A 435 -12.93 19.73 23.33
CA LEU A 435 -12.05 19.77 24.50
C LEU A 435 -12.27 21.02 25.35
N THR A 436 -12.01 20.93 26.64
CA THR A 436 -12.07 22.10 27.52
C THR A 436 -10.92 23.07 27.20
N ARG A 437 -11.17 24.37 27.40
CA ARG A 437 -10.18 25.42 27.15
C ARG A 437 -8.94 25.26 28.01
N GLU A 438 -9.14 24.80 29.25
CA GLU A 438 -8.06 24.56 30.19
C GLU A 438 -7.10 23.48 29.67
N TYR A 439 -7.63 22.39 29.13
CA TYR A 439 -6.84 21.29 28.59
C TYR A 439 -6.01 21.75 27.36
N VAL A 440 -6.66 22.40 26.38
CA VAL A 440 -5.97 22.89 25.17
C VAL A 440 -4.89 23.94 25.52
N ALA A 441 -5.17 24.86 26.45
CA ALA A 441 -4.21 25.86 26.90
C ALA A 441 -3.02 25.23 27.66
N GLY A 442 -3.26 24.20 28.48
CA GLY A 442 -2.25 23.43 29.18
C GLY A 442 -1.32 22.69 28.23
N ALA A 443 -1.87 22.00 27.24
CA ALA A 443 -1.11 21.31 26.19
C ALA A 443 -0.22 22.28 25.37
N ALA A 444 -0.72 23.45 25.00
CA ALA A 444 0.01 24.48 24.26
C ALA A 444 1.16 25.10 25.09
N SER A 445 1.02 25.17 26.43
CA SER A 445 2.05 25.71 27.33
C SER A 445 3.15 24.71 27.72
N GLY A 446 2.97 23.42 27.40
CA GLY A 446 3.87 22.34 27.79
C GLY A 446 3.78 21.95 29.27
N GLU A 447 2.74 22.41 29.98
CA GLU A 447 2.47 22.07 31.40
C GLU A 447 1.50 20.87 31.53
N GLY A 448 0.96 20.36 30.41
CA GLY A 448 0.15 19.15 30.39
C GLY A 448 1.05 17.92 30.59
N THR A 449 1.11 17.46 31.83
CA THR A 449 1.75 16.17 32.18
C THR A 449 0.83 15.07 31.65
N ILE A 450 1.25 14.41 30.57
CA ILE A 450 0.74 13.09 30.22
C ILE A 450 1.02 12.19 31.42
N GLN A 451 0.03 11.84 32.21
CA GLN A 451 0.13 10.72 33.13
C GLN A 451 0.06 9.44 32.28
N VAL A 452 1.16 9.13 31.60
CA VAL A 452 1.43 7.75 31.24
C VAL A 452 1.65 7.02 32.56
N SER A 453 0.84 6.07 32.90
CA SER A 453 1.15 5.14 33.96
C SER A 453 2.42 4.43 33.50
N GLU A 454 3.56 4.82 34.07
CA GLU A 454 4.84 4.16 33.90
C GLU A 454 4.75 2.75 34.52
N ASN A 455 4.26 1.81 33.73
CA ASN A 455 4.65 0.42 33.84
C ASN A 455 5.59 0.10 32.67
N THR A 456 6.61 0.93 32.50
CA THR A 456 7.78 0.55 31.71
C THR A 456 8.59 -0.42 32.56
N ALA A 457 8.59 -1.68 32.15
CA ALA A 457 9.74 -2.53 32.45
C ALA A 457 10.97 -1.76 32.00
N GLU A 458 11.83 -1.37 32.96
CA GLU A 458 13.11 -0.73 32.69
C GLU A 458 13.92 -1.66 31.78
N GLU A 459 13.92 -1.39 30.47
CA GLU A 459 14.96 -1.92 29.58
C GLU A 459 16.27 -1.30 30.03
N GLU A 460 17.12 -2.08 30.65
CA GLU A 460 18.51 -1.65 30.97
C GLU A 460 19.17 -1.14 29.68
N PRO A 461 19.68 0.09 29.66
CA PRO A 461 20.33 0.63 28.46
C PRO A 461 21.50 -0.26 28.08
N LEU A 462 21.57 -0.65 26.82
CA LEU A 462 22.66 -1.42 26.24
C LEU A 462 24.00 -0.80 26.64
N PRO A 463 24.98 -1.59 27.09
CA PRO A 463 26.28 -1.05 27.53
C PRO A 463 26.91 -0.23 26.39
N LEU A 464 27.44 0.92 26.70
CA LEU A 464 27.99 1.93 25.75
C LEU A 464 28.91 1.32 24.68
N ILE A 465 29.58 0.20 25.01
CA ILE A 465 30.44 -0.57 24.10
C ILE A 465 29.60 -1.24 22.99
N ALA A 466 28.37 -1.72 23.25
CA ALA A 466 27.50 -2.34 22.27
C ALA A 466 26.98 -1.30 21.26
N GLU A 467 26.62 -0.10 21.72
CA GLU A 467 26.24 1.01 20.82
C GLU A 467 27.39 1.44 19.90
N VAL A 468 28.61 1.52 20.41
CA VAL A 468 29.80 1.86 19.62
C VAL A 468 30.06 0.78 18.55
N ILE A 469 29.94 -0.50 18.90
CA ILE A 469 30.13 -1.61 17.94
C ILE A 469 29.08 -1.57 16.83
N ILE A 470 27.80 -1.34 17.16
CA ILE A 470 26.72 -1.23 16.19
C ILE A 470 26.95 -0.07 15.22
N ASN A 471 27.31 1.11 15.73
CA ASN A 471 27.58 2.28 14.91
C ASN A 471 28.80 2.08 13.97
N VAL A 472 29.86 1.43 14.42
CA VAL A 472 31.02 1.09 13.59
C VAL A 472 30.63 0.09 12.48
N ALA A 473 29.79 -0.91 12.78
CA ALA A 473 29.31 -1.88 11.81
C ALA A 473 28.47 -1.22 10.71
N VAL A 474 27.56 -0.31 11.07
CA VAL A 474 26.74 0.45 10.12
C VAL A 474 27.60 1.29 9.17
N VAL A 475 28.60 2.01 9.70
CA VAL A 475 29.54 2.79 8.89
C VAL A 475 30.32 1.89 7.92
N ALA A 476 30.76 0.71 8.37
CA ALA A 476 31.46 -0.25 7.52
C ALA A 476 30.58 -0.76 6.36
N VAL A 477 29.29 -1.05 6.63
CA VAL A 477 28.31 -1.47 5.60
C VAL A 477 28.07 -0.36 4.58
N VAL A 478 27.88 0.88 5.00
CA VAL A 478 27.71 2.02 4.10
C VAL A 478 28.93 2.21 3.20
N LEU A 479 30.13 2.13 3.77
CA LEU A 479 31.38 2.21 2.99
C LEU A 479 31.50 1.07 1.99
N PHE A 480 31.09 -0.14 2.35
CA PHE A 480 31.07 -1.29 1.45
C PHE A 480 30.10 -1.09 0.29
N ILE A 481 28.87 -0.59 0.54
CA ILE A 481 27.86 -0.28 -0.48
C ILE A 481 28.38 0.77 -1.47
N VAL A 482 29.00 1.84 -0.95
CA VAL A 482 29.60 2.89 -1.79
C VAL A 482 30.73 2.33 -2.66
N LEU A 483 31.64 1.54 -2.07
CA LEU A 483 32.74 0.91 -2.79
C LEU A 483 32.24 -0.04 -3.88
N PHE A 484 31.24 -0.88 -3.54
CA PHE A 484 30.60 -1.81 -4.48
C PHE A 484 29.95 -1.07 -5.66
N SER A 485 29.22 0.01 -5.35
CA SER A 485 28.58 0.86 -6.37
C SER A 485 29.60 1.50 -7.31
N VAL A 486 30.71 2.00 -6.78
CA VAL A 486 31.83 2.55 -7.60
C VAL A 486 32.47 1.48 -8.46
N LEU A 487 32.69 0.27 -7.95
CA LEU A 487 33.24 -0.84 -8.71
C LEU A 487 32.29 -1.30 -9.82
N LYS A 488 30.98 -1.39 -9.54
CA LYS A 488 29.93 -1.72 -10.51
C LYS A 488 29.84 -0.66 -11.63
N TYR A 489 29.92 0.62 -11.26
CA TYR A 489 29.96 1.73 -12.20
C TYR A 489 31.21 1.71 -13.10
N ARG A 490 32.40 1.46 -12.54
CA ARG A 490 33.65 1.29 -13.31
C ARG A 490 33.57 0.10 -14.28
N LYS A 491 32.96 -1.03 -13.87
CA LYS A 491 32.73 -2.20 -14.71
C LYS A 491 31.76 -1.89 -15.87
N PHE A 492 30.71 -1.11 -15.60
CA PHE A 492 29.76 -0.63 -16.60
C PHE A 492 30.41 0.30 -17.63
N GLN A 493 31.22 1.27 -17.20
CA GLN A 493 31.98 2.19 -18.07
C GLN A 493 32.98 1.43 -18.95
N ARG A 494 33.66 0.41 -18.41
CA ARG A 494 34.55 -0.45 -19.21
C ARG A 494 33.78 -1.21 -20.30
N ARG A 495 32.60 -1.74 -19.99
CA ARG A 495 31.73 -2.42 -20.97
C ARG A 495 31.22 -1.46 -22.05
N ARG A 496 30.87 -0.23 -21.71
CA ARG A 496 30.48 0.82 -22.67
C ARG A 496 31.62 1.17 -23.64
N ARG A 497 32.86 1.34 -23.16
CA ARG A 497 34.05 1.61 -23.97
C ARG A 497 34.41 0.44 -24.91
N LEU A 498 34.20 -0.80 -24.48
CA LEU A 498 34.41 -1.99 -25.30
C LEU A 498 33.35 -2.12 -26.41
N ARG A 499 32.09 -1.80 -26.14
CA ARG A 499 31.00 -1.79 -27.13
C ARG A 499 31.21 -0.69 -28.20
N SER A 500 31.67 0.50 -27.81
CA SER A 500 31.98 1.57 -28.78
C SER A 500 33.18 1.23 -29.69
N ARG A 501 34.22 0.56 -29.15
CA ARG A 501 35.35 0.04 -29.96
C ARG A 501 34.93 -1.06 -30.93
N ARG A 502 34.00 -1.96 -30.54
CA ARG A 502 33.43 -3.00 -31.44
C ARG A 502 32.58 -2.37 -32.56
N ARG A 503 31.76 -1.34 -32.27
CA ARG A 503 31.01 -0.61 -33.31
C ARG A 503 31.92 0.11 -34.32
N ARG A 504 33.00 0.75 -33.86
CA ARG A 504 34.00 1.39 -34.78
C ARG A 504 34.72 0.37 -35.66
N LYS A 505 35.06 -0.83 -35.14
CA LYS A 505 35.67 -1.90 -35.96
C LYS A 505 34.69 -2.53 -36.96
N GLY A 506 33.39 -2.60 -36.62
CA GLY A 506 32.34 -3.08 -37.53
C GLY A 506 32.07 -2.11 -38.68
N ALA A 507 32.03 -0.80 -38.41
CA ALA A 507 31.86 0.23 -39.45
C ALA A 507 33.03 0.28 -40.45
N GLY A 508 34.27 0.07 -39.97
CA GLY A 508 35.45 -0.01 -40.87
C GLY A 508 35.45 -1.26 -41.78
N ARG A 509 34.91 -2.39 -41.34
CA ARG A 509 34.78 -3.60 -42.18
C ARG A 509 33.70 -3.45 -43.26
N ASN A 510 32.58 -2.79 -42.98
CA ASN A 510 31.53 -2.54 -43.98
C ASN A 510 31.99 -1.54 -45.08
N MET A 511 32.77 -0.52 -44.74
CA MET A 511 33.38 0.38 -45.76
C MET A 511 34.39 -0.35 -46.67
N ALA A 512 35.18 -1.29 -46.14
CA ALA A 512 36.13 -2.07 -46.94
C ALA A 512 35.43 -3.09 -47.87
N GLN A 513 34.24 -3.63 -47.47
CA GLN A 513 33.47 -4.52 -48.35
C GLN A 513 32.70 -3.78 -49.43
N THR A 514 32.19 -2.56 -49.17
CA THR A 514 31.54 -1.71 -50.19
C THR A 514 32.55 -1.23 -51.24
N SER A 515 33.79 -0.87 -50.83
CA SER A 515 34.87 -0.51 -51.77
C SER A 515 35.25 -1.68 -52.68
N LYS A 516 35.36 -2.91 -52.16
CA LYS A 516 35.66 -4.12 -52.99
C LYS A 516 34.51 -4.50 -53.92
N LYS A 517 33.24 -4.22 -53.58
CA LYS A 517 32.08 -4.50 -54.43
C LYS A 517 32.00 -3.51 -55.61
N ASN A 518 32.32 -2.23 -55.40
CA ASN A 518 32.36 -1.20 -56.44
C ASN A 518 33.52 -1.39 -57.41
N THR A 519 34.66 -1.94 -56.97
CA THR A 519 35.79 -2.25 -57.87
C THR A 519 35.49 -3.45 -58.76
N ARG A 520 34.74 -4.46 -58.27
CA ARG A 520 34.30 -5.62 -59.06
C ARG A 520 33.21 -5.27 -60.10
N GLN A 521 32.32 -4.31 -59.82
CA GLN A 521 31.30 -3.85 -60.75
C GLN A 521 31.88 -3.00 -61.92
N ARG A 522 32.96 -2.22 -61.69
CA ARG A 522 33.65 -1.49 -62.74
C ARG A 522 34.42 -2.41 -63.67
N SER A 523 34.95 -3.54 -63.21
CA SER A 523 35.69 -4.49 -64.10
C SER A 523 34.76 -5.40 -64.91
N SER A 524 33.47 -5.53 -64.59
CA SER A 524 32.51 -6.31 -65.39
C SER A 524 31.83 -5.49 -66.49
N THR A 525 31.74 -4.16 -66.36
CA THR A 525 31.20 -3.26 -67.39
C THR A 525 32.24 -3.01 -68.54
N ASP A 526 33.53 -3.04 -68.27
CA ASP A 526 34.56 -2.90 -69.30
C ASP A 526 34.75 -4.15 -70.21
N ARG A 527 34.35 -5.35 -69.68
CA ARG A 527 34.42 -6.59 -70.52
C ARG A 527 33.21 -6.78 -71.44
N SER A 528 32.09 -6.11 -71.21
CA SER A 528 30.86 -6.23 -72.03
C SER A 528 30.86 -5.26 -73.21
N SER A 529 31.67 -4.19 -73.19
CA SER A 529 31.83 -3.23 -74.33
C SER A 529 32.80 -3.69 -75.44
N GLN A 530 33.72 -4.65 -75.16
CA GLN A 530 34.64 -5.20 -76.17
C GLN A 530 34.07 -6.41 -76.92
N ARG A 531 32.94 -6.97 -76.61
CA ARG A 531 32.31 -8.09 -77.37
C ARG A 531 31.18 -7.70 -78.35
N ARG A 532 30.95 -6.39 -78.56
CA ARG A 532 30.00 -5.88 -79.59
C ARG A 532 30.66 -5.16 -80.76
N LYS A 533 31.97 -5.32 -80.98
CA LYS A 533 32.67 -4.93 -82.23
C LYS A 533 33.51 -6.11 -82.66
N LYS A 534 32.93 -7.13 -83.24
CA LYS A 534 33.38 -8.04 -84.23
C LYS A 534 32.18 -8.70 -84.85
#